data_4fc965d58d344607914b03ef84104cc8
#
_entry.id   4fc965d58d344607914b03ef84104cc8
#
_cell.length_a   1.000
_cell.length_b   1.000
_cell.length_c   1.000
_cell.angle_alpha   90.00
_cell.angle_beta   90.00
_cell.angle_gamma   90.00
#
_symmetry.space_group_name_H-M   'P 1'
#
loop_
_entity.id
_entity.type
_entity.pdbx_description
1 polymer ?
#
loop_
_entity_poly.entity_id
_entity_poly.type
_entity_poly.pdbx_seq_one_letter_code
_entity_poly.pdbx_strand_id
1 'polypeptide(L)'
;MLELQGKYASAKVFTDVVDSESISQVINLLNQPYVEGSKVRMMPDIHAGAGCTIGTTMTIKDKICPNLVGVDIGCGMETIRLKETHIEPQKLDKVIREGIPSGFAIRSAPHRYAKEIDLSQLCCTKKVNTDRAYHSIGTLGGGNHFIEANKDDDGNIYIVVHSGSRHLGLEIANFYQEAAFKALTSYSHEEVEAAIEQLKADGRQKEIQAVLKSMKSKHSPVPKPLAYVEGELFEQYLHDMKIAQRFAGLNRQAMMDTIVKGMGFHVIEQFTTIHNYIDVDNMILRKGSVSAQTGERLLIPINMRDGSLLCTGKGNPDWNFSAPHGAGRLMSRSAAKEAFTVSEFKKQMAGIYTTSVGRSTLDECPMAYKGMDDIVGNIEPTVTVDAIIKPIYNFKAGDED
;
A
#
# COMPACT_ATOMS: atom_id res chain seq x y z
N MET A 1 -14.21 -5.25 19.37
CA MET A 1 -13.67 -6.29 18.47
C MET A 1 -14.82 -7.08 17.87
N LEU A 2 -14.87 -7.22 16.54
CA LEU A 2 -15.89 -7.95 15.81
C LEU A 2 -15.32 -9.24 15.23
N GLU A 3 -16.16 -10.26 15.06
CA GLU A 3 -15.81 -11.47 14.30
C GLU A 3 -16.79 -11.61 13.12
N LEU A 4 -16.24 -11.74 11.91
CA LEU A 4 -17.00 -11.88 10.68
C LEU A 4 -16.80 -13.28 10.13
N GLN A 5 -17.89 -13.95 9.79
CA GLN A 5 -17.89 -15.31 9.26
C GLN A 5 -18.29 -15.31 7.80
N GLY A 6 -17.45 -15.91 6.96
CA GLY A 6 -17.75 -16.24 5.57
C GLY A 6 -17.91 -17.75 5.37
N LYS A 7 -18.03 -18.15 4.10
CA LYS A 7 -18.19 -19.56 3.73
C LYS A 7 -16.93 -20.40 3.98
N TYR A 8 -15.75 -19.83 3.76
CA TYR A 8 -14.48 -20.57 3.79
C TYR A 8 -13.56 -20.14 4.91
N ALA A 9 -13.73 -18.95 5.48
CA ALA A 9 -12.91 -18.47 6.57
C ALA A 9 -13.67 -17.51 7.48
N SER A 10 -13.07 -17.17 8.63
CA SER A 10 -13.49 -16.08 9.50
C SER A 10 -12.41 -15.02 9.62
N ALA A 11 -12.81 -13.79 9.97
CA ALA A 11 -11.90 -12.69 10.23
C ALA A 11 -12.17 -12.06 11.60
N LYS A 12 -11.11 -11.74 12.36
CA LYS A 12 -11.20 -10.83 13.50
C LYS A 12 -10.96 -9.41 13.04
N VAL A 13 -11.81 -8.49 13.50
CA VAL A 13 -11.70 -7.04 13.25
C VAL A 13 -11.38 -6.37 14.58
N PHE A 14 -10.23 -5.71 14.66
CA PHE A 14 -9.69 -5.16 15.91
C PHE A 14 -10.20 -3.75 16.23
N THR A 15 -11.42 -3.44 15.82
CA THR A 15 -12.13 -2.19 16.13
C THR A 15 -13.63 -2.42 16.08
N ASP A 16 -14.39 -1.54 16.73
CA ASP A 16 -15.86 -1.51 16.64
C ASP A 16 -16.33 -0.42 15.64
N VAL A 17 -15.42 0.40 15.15
CA VAL A 17 -15.70 1.48 14.19
C VAL A 17 -15.41 0.99 12.76
N VAL A 18 -16.41 0.37 12.12
CA VAL A 18 -16.30 -0.17 10.75
C VAL A 18 -17.54 0.20 9.96
N ASP A 19 -17.34 0.69 8.74
CA ASP A 19 -18.44 1.00 7.82
C ASP A 19 -19.01 -0.27 7.15
N SER A 20 -20.23 -0.18 6.65
CA SER A 20 -20.95 -1.31 6.03
C SER A 20 -20.30 -1.80 4.73
N GLU A 21 -19.64 -0.92 3.98
CA GLU A 21 -18.93 -1.29 2.74
C GLU A 21 -17.70 -2.15 3.08
N SER A 22 -16.93 -1.76 4.09
CA SER A 22 -15.81 -2.55 4.59
C SER A 22 -16.24 -3.93 5.07
N ILE A 23 -17.33 -4.03 5.83
CA ILE A 23 -17.90 -5.32 6.25
C ILE A 23 -18.25 -6.19 5.04
N SER A 24 -18.92 -5.62 4.04
CA SER A 24 -19.29 -6.32 2.81
C SER A 24 -18.05 -6.83 2.05
N GLN A 25 -17.01 -6.01 1.92
CA GLN A 25 -15.76 -6.39 1.26
C GLN A 25 -15.06 -7.54 2.00
N VAL A 26 -15.01 -7.51 3.32
CA VAL A 26 -14.46 -8.61 4.14
C VAL A 26 -15.24 -9.90 3.94
N ILE A 27 -16.57 -9.86 4.02
CA ILE A 27 -17.42 -11.05 3.81
C ILE A 27 -17.22 -11.61 2.40
N ASN A 28 -17.12 -10.76 1.39
CA ASN A 28 -16.83 -11.18 0.01
C ASN A 28 -15.48 -11.91 -0.11
N LEU A 29 -14.45 -11.43 0.59
CA LEU A 29 -13.16 -12.11 0.68
C LEU A 29 -13.30 -13.47 1.37
N LEU A 30 -13.95 -13.54 2.53
CA LEU A 30 -14.13 -14.77 3.32
C LEU A 30 -14.97 -15.84 2.62
N ASN A 31 -15.71 -15.45 1.57
CA ASN A 31 -16.46 -16.35 0.70
C ASN A 31 -15.65 -16.90 -0.47
N GLN A 32 -14.35 -16.59 -0.59
CA GLN A 32 -13.50 -17.11 -1.65
C GLN A 32 -12.82 -18.41 -1.23
N PRO A 33 -12.79 -19.45 -2.09
CA PRO A 33 -12.20 -20.76 -1.72
C PRO A 33 -10.71 -20.68 -1.34
N TYR A 34 -9.95 -19.77 -1.94
CA TYR A 34 -8.51 -19.67 -1.71
C TYR A 34 -8.12 -19.13 -0.33
N VAL A 35 -9.07 -18.59 0.45
CA VAL A 35 -8.80 -18.16 1.83
C VAL A 35 -9.03 -19.26 2.86
N GLU A 36 -9.40 -20.46 2.43
CA GLU A 36 -9.62 -21.59 3.33
C GLU A 36 -8.35 -21.93 4.12
N GLY A 37 -8.48 -21.95 5.45
CA GLY A 37 -7.36 -22.16 6.36
C GLY A 37 -6.41 -20.97 6.51
N SER A 38 -6.71 -19.81 5.91
CA SER A 38 -6.00 -18.57 6.16
C SER A 38 -6.46 -17.91 7.46
N LYS A 39 -5.52 -17.34 8.20
CA LYS A 39 -5.79 -16.47 9.35
C LYS A 39 -5.98 -15.05 8.84
N VAL A 40 -7.23 -14.58 8.72
CA VAL A 40 -7.58 -13.24 8.24
C VAL A 40 -7.78 -12.29 9.41
N ARG A 41 -7.13 -11.13 9.39
CA ARG A 41 -7.16 -10.12 10.44
C ARG A 41 -7.32 -8.74 9.85
N MET A 42 -8.18 -7.94 10.47
CA MET A 42 -8.45 -6.57 10.08
C MET A 42 -7.98 -5.61 11.17
N MET A 43 -7.10 -4.68 10.78
CA MET A 43 -6.50 -3.72 11.68
C MET A 43 -7.51 -2.63 12.10
N PRO A 44 -7.26 -1.87 13.19
CA PRO A 44 -8.15 -0.80 13.65
C PRO A 44 -8.42 0.31 12.64
N ASP A 45 -7.50 0.54 11.72
CA ASP A 45 -7.60 1.52 10.63
C ASP A 45 -8.37 1.01 9.40
N ILE A 46 -9.04 -0.15 9.49
CA ILE A 46 -9.82 -0.73 8.39
C ILE A 46 -10.75 0.30 7.75
N HIS A 47 -10.75 0.33 6.41
CA HIS A 47 -11.67 1.09 5.58
C HIS A 47 -11.79 0.45 4.19
N ALA A 48 -12.84 0.83 3.44
CA ALA A 48 -13.07 0.31 2.10
C ALA A 48 -11.93 0.65 1.13
N GLY A 49 -11.56 -0.32 0.30
CA GLY A 49 -10.49 -0.19 -0.69
C GLY A 49 -10.88 -0.80 -2.04
N ALA A 50 -10.03 -0.57 -3.06
CA ALA A 50 -10.24 -1.19 -4.36
C ALA A 50 -10.06 -2.73 -4.26
N GLY A 51 -11.15 -3.46 -4.51
CA GLY A 51 -11.20 -4.92 -4.51
C GLY A 51 -11.29 -5.57 -3.12
N CYS A 52 -10.64 -5.02 -2.11
CA CYS A 52 -10.72 -5.46 -0.71
C CYS A 52 -10.30 -4.32 0.22
N THR A 53 -10.69 -4.46 1.49
CA THR A 53 -10.37 -3.48 2.54
C THR A 53 -8.88 -3.22 2.69
N ILE A 54 -8.54 -1.99 3.02
CA ILE A 54 -7.24 -1.57 3.54
C ILE A 54 -7.24 -1.81 5.05
N GLY A 55 -6.10 -2.09 5.65
CA GLY A 55 -6.01 -2.59 7.03
C GLY A 55 -6.15 -4.11 7.12
N THR A 56 -5.86 -4.83 6.02
CA THR A 56 -5.97 -6.30 5.95
C THR A 56 -4.62 -6.97 6.10
N THR A 57 -4.57 -8.03 6.92
CA THR A 57 -3.46 -8.98 6.92
C THR A 57 -3.99 -10.41 6.94
N MET A 58 -3.33 -11.31 6.21
CA MET A 58 -3.71 -12.72 6.18
C MET A 58 -2.51 -13.63 5.93
N THR A 59 -2.56 -14.83 6.48
CA THR A 59 -1.61 -15.88 6.09
C THR A 59 -1.97 -16.42 4.71
N ILE A 60 -0.97 -16.70 3.89
CA ILE A 60 -1.14 -17.26 2.55
C ILE A 60 -0.42 -18.60 2.42
N LYS A 61 -0.79 -19.39 1.41
CA LYS A 61 -0.14 -20.67 1.09
C LYS A 61 0.42 -20.65 -0.33
N ASP A 62 -0.39 -21.03 -1.29
CA ASP A 62 -0.03 -21.27 -2.70
C ASP A 62 -0.87 -20.44 -3.69
N LYS A 63 -1.74 -19.56 -3.16
CA LYS A 63 -2.65 -18.71 -3.95
C LYS A 63 -2.70 -17.32 -3.38
N ILE A 64 -2.75 -16.33 -4.26
CA ILE A 64 -2.83 -14.94 -3.86
C ILE A 64 -3.63 -14.10 -4.85
N CYS A 65 -4.45 -13.21 -4.31
CA CYS A 65 -5.08 -12.16 -5.09
C CYS A 65 -4.16 -10.91 -5.08
N PRO A 66 -3.63 -10.45 -6.24
CA PRO A 66 -2.75 -9.28 -6.30
C PRO A 66 -3.39 -8.01 -5.72
N ASN A 67 -4.69 -7.82 -5.89
CA ASN A 67 -5.41 -6.69 -5.29
C ASN A 67 -5.41 -6.69 -3.75
N LEU A 68 -5.16 -7.84 -3.10
CA LEU A 68 -5.01 -7.91 -1.65
C LEU A 68 -3.64 -7.43 -1.16
N VAL A 69 -2.66 -7.24 -2.04
CA VAL A 69 -1.42 -6.50 -1.76
C VAL A 69 -1.62 -5.01 -2.00
N GLY A 70 -2.39 -4.68 -3.02
CA GLY A 70 -2.64 -3.32 -3.47
C GLY A 70 -1.78 -2.92 -4.66
N VAL A 71 -2.12 -1.78 -5.26
CA VAL A 71 -1.47 -1.31 -6.49
C VAL A 71 -0.16 -0.57 -6.25
N ASP A 72 0.04 0.02 -5.08
CA ASP A 72 1.31 0.64 -4.70
C ASP A 72 2.15 -0.35 -3.87
N ILE A 73 2.70 -1.33 -4.57
CA ILE A 73 3.51 -2.40 -3.98
C ILE A 73 4.72 -1.79 -3.28
N GLY A 74 4.98 -2.17 -2.02
CA GLY A 74 6.10 -1.68 -1.24
C GLY A 74 5.96 -0.23 -0.78
N CYS A 75 4.75 0.37 -0.87
CA CYS A 75 4.48 1.66 -0.25
C CYS A 75 4.81 1.60 1.24
N GLY A 76 5.39 2.67 1.76
CA GLY A 76 5.85 2.71 3.14
C GLY A 76 6.54 4.02 3.46
N MET A 77 7.04 4.08 4.67
CA MET A 77 7.69 5.25 5.25
C MET A 77 9.16 4.98 5.51
N GLU A 78 9.99 5.92 5.12
CA GLU A 78 11.38 6.00 5.56
C GLU A 78 11.45 7.06 6.64
N THR A 79 11.94 6.71 7.82
CA THR A 79 12.00 7.59 8.99
C THR A 79 13.45 7.71 9.46
N ILE A 80 13.91 8.96 9.64
CA ILE A 80 15.19 9.25 10.27
C ILE A 80 15.00 10.12 11.50
N ARG A 81 15.83 9.92 12.52
CA ARG A 81 16.00 10.83 13.65
C ARG A 81 17.26 11.64 13.46
N LEU A 82 17.18 12.95 13.67
CA LEU A 82 18.27 13.89 13.48
C LEU A 82 19.03 14.14 14.79
N LYS A 83 20.31 14.54 14.64
CA LYS A 83 21.09 15.12 15.73
C LYS A 83 20.64 16.55 16.04
N GLU A 84 20.15 17.28 15.05
CA GLU A 84 19.62 18.64 15.15
C GLU A 84 18.33 18.65 15.97
N THR A 85 18.18 19.67 16.83
CA THR A 85 16.98 19.95 17.65
C THR A 85 16.15 21.09 17.09
N HIS A 86 16.59 21.69 16.00
CA HIS A 86 15.92 22.76 15.27
C HIS A 86 16.12 22.62 13.78
N ILE A 87 15.11 22.98 13.00
CA ILE A 87 15.16 23.03 11.53
C ILE A 87 14.60 24.35 11.04
N GLU A 88 14.95 24.75 9.82
CA GLU A 88 14.39 25.87 9.09
C GLU A 88 13.33 25.35 8.10
N PRO A 89 12.00 25.45 8.41
CA PRO A 89 10.97 24.85 7.55
C PRO A 89 10.95 25.43 6.13
N GLN A 90 11.22 26.75 5.98
CA GLN A 90 11.26 27.39 4.66
C GLN A 90 12.39 26.86 3.78
N LYS A 91 13.57 26.61 4.37
CA LYS A 91 14.71 26.00 3.68
C LYS A 91 14.41 24.56 3.30
N LEU A 92 13.78 23.81 4.21
CA LEU A 92 13.35 22.43 3.95
C LEU A 92 12.33 22.38 2.80
N ASP A 93 11.30 23.23 2.80
CA ASP A 93 10.31 23.33 1.71
C ASP A 93 10.98 23.63 0.36
N LYS A 94 11.96 24.55 0.33
CA LYS A 94 12.73 24.85 -0.87
C LYS A 94 13.54 23.64 -1.36
N VAL A 95 14.26 22.97 -0.46
CA VAL A 95 15.04 21.76 -0.81
C VAL A 95 14.15 20.67 -1.39
N ILE A 96 12.97 20.45 -0.80
CA ILE A 96 12.02 19.45 -1.28
C ILE A 96 11.48 19.83 -2.66
N ARG A 97 10.99 21.05 -2.84
CA ARG A 97 10.39 21.50 -4.10
C ARG A 97 11.39 21.54 -5.28
N GLU A 98 12.64 21.90 -5.02
CA GLU A 98 13.68 21.96 -6.06
C GLU A 98 14.31 20.58 -6.35
N GLY A 99 14.36 19.69 -5.33
CA GLY A 99 15.11 18.43 -5.42
C GLY A 99 14.27 17.17 -5.62
N ILE A 100 12.96 17.21 -5.32
CA ILE A 100 12.08 16.04 -5.30
C ILE A 100 10.84 16.31 -6.18
N PRO A 101 10.80 15.79 -7.41
CA PRO A 101 9.60 15.86 -8.24
C PRO A 101 8.40 15.21 -7.52
N SER A 102 7.22 15.80 -7.67
CA SER A 102 5.98 15.36 -7.01
C SER A 102 4.82 15.25 -8.00
N GLY A 103 3.69 14.70 -7.59
CA GLY A 103 2.55 14.47 -8.44
C GLY A 103 2.86 13.52 -9.61
N PHE A 104 2.62 13.95 -10.82
CA PHE A 104 2.94 13.20 -12.05
C PHE A 104 4.36 13.44 -12.56
N ALA A 105 5.08 14.40 -11.99
CA ALA A 105 6.42 14.76 -12.41
C ALA A 105 7.43 13.64 -12.07
N ILE A 106 8.38 13.44 -12.99
CA ILE A 106 9.50 12.52 -12.83
C ILE A 106 10.82 13.26 -13.13
N ARG A 107 11.96 12.66 -12.83
CA ARG A 107 13.27 13.24 -13.09
C ARG A 107 13.55 13.29 -14.58
N SER A 108 14.29 14.31 -15.03
CA SER A 108 14.78 14.41 -16.41
C SER A 108 15.87 13.38 -16.75
N ALA A 109 16.57 12.87 -15.73
CA ALA A 109 17.54 11.78 -15.83
C ALA A 109 17.38 10.83 -14.62
N PRO A 110 17.65 9.53 -14.79
CA PRO A 110 17.59 8.55 -13.72
C PRO A 110 18.48 8.93 -12.54
N HIS A 111 17.99 8.71 -11.33
CA HIS A 111 18.79 8.85 -10.12
C HIS A 111 19.92 7.80 -10.08
N ARG A 112 21.01 8.07 -9.35
CA ARG A 112 22.14 7.13 -9.23
C ARG A 112 21.72 5.71 -8.77
N TYR A 113 20.67 5.61 -7.95
CA TYR A 113 20.12 4.34 -7.48
C TYR A 113 19.42 3.51 -8.56
N ALA A 114 19.15 4.06 -9.73
CA ALA A 114 18.67 3.27 -10.86
C ALA A 114 19.67 2.18 -11.28
N LYS A 115 20.97 2.33 -10.97
CA LYS A 115 22.02 1.33 -11.21
C LYS A 115 22.01 0.17 -10.20
N GLU A 116 21.27 0.29 -9.11
CA GLU A 116 21.19 -0.72 -8.05
C GLU A 116 20.03 -1.71 -8.25
N ILE A 117 19.23 -1.50 -9.30
CA ILE A 117 18.10 -2.35 -9.63
C ILE A 117 18.07 -2.63 -11.14
N ASP A 118 17.81 -3.88 -11.50
CA ASP A 118 17.66 -4.32 -12.89
C ASP A 118 16.20 -4.73 -13.15
N LEU A 119 15.45 -3.82 -13.79
CA LEU A 119 14.04 -4.04 -14.12
C LEU A 119 13.84 -5.00 -15.32
N SER A 120 14.92 -5.40 -16.02
CA SER A 120 14.83 -6.42 -17.06
C SER A 120 14.55 -7.82 -16.47
N GLN A 121 14.81 -8.01 -15.18
CA GLN A 121 14.53 -9.26 -14.44
C GLN A 121 13.04 -9.47 -14.12
N LEU A 122 12.19 -8.46 -14.31
CA LEU A 122 10.76 -8.62 -14.13
C LEU A 122 10.21 -9.65 -15.14
N CYS A 123 9.44 -10.63 -14.64
CA CYS A 123 8.72 -11.59 -15.49
C CYS A 123 7.74 -10.86 -16.41
N CYS A 124 7.11 -9.78 -15.92
CA CYS A 124 6.21 -8.93 -16.70
C CYS A 124 6.89 -7.75 -17.42
N THR A 125 8.22 -7.75 -17.59
CA THR A 125 9.00 -6.61 -18.10
C THR A 125 8.45 -6.01 -19.40
N LYS A 126 7.91 -6.84 -20.32
CA LYS A 126 7.30 -6.40 -21.57
C LYS A 126 5.97 -5.64 -21.42
N LYS A 127 5.43 -5.59 -20.20
CA LYS A 127 4.11 -5.00 -19.87
C LYS A 127 4.22 -3.77 -18.97
N VAL A 128 5.45 -3.40 -18.60
CA VAL A 128 5.73 -2.24 -17.75
C VAL A 128 6.64 -1.24 -18.48
N ASN A 129 6.48 0.03 -18.15
CA ASN A 129 7.33 1.10 -18.68
C ASN A 129 8.57 1.27 -17.80
N THR A 130 9.61 0.46 -18.08
CA THR A 130 10.86 0.45 -17.30
C THR A 130 11.63 1.77 -17.42
N ASP A 131 11.60 2.45 -18.57
CA ASP A 131 12.25 3.75 -18.73
C ASP A 131 11.62 4.79 -17.79
N ARG A 132 10.28 4.92 -17.79
CA ARG A 132 9.56 5.78 -16.85
C ARG A 132 9.86 5.40 -15.40
N ALA A 133 9.96 4.12 -15.09
CA ALA A 133 10.27 3.65 -13.75
C ALA A 133 11.65 4.14 -13.29
N TYR A 134 12.69 3.98 -14.10
CA TYR A 134 14.04 4.47 -13.74
C TYR A 134 14.08 5.99 -13.49
N HIS A 135 13.31 6.78 -14.24
CA HIS A 135 13.18 8.22 -14.04
C HIS A 135 12.31 8.59 -12.81
N SER A 136 11.55 7.63 -12.27
CA SER A 136 10.68 7.85 -11.09
C SER A 136 11.37 7.64 -9.76
N ILE A 137 12.60 7.08 -9.70
CA ILE A 137 13.35 6.93 -8.45
C ILE A 137 13.73 8.31 -7.89
N GLY A 138 13.40 8.55 -6.63
CA GLY A 138 13.59 9.83 -5.94
C GLY A 138 12.49 10.85 -6.27
N THR A 139 11.24 10.36 -6.51
CA THR A 139 10.05 11.21 -6.71
C THR A 139 8.96 10.85 -5.71
N LEU A 140 8.24 11.84 -5.21
CA LEU A 140 7.25 11.65 -4.15
C LEU A 140 5.96 11.01 -4.66
N GLY A 141 5.42 11.50 -5.76
CA GLY A 141 4.08 11.19 -6.21
C GLY A 141 3.02 12.06 -5.57
N GLY A 142 1.77 11.64 -5.68
CA GLY A 142 0.60 12.34 -5.16
C GLY A 142 -0.24 11.48 -4.21
N GLY A 143 -1.47 11.86 -3.99
CA GLY A 143 -2.39 11.15 -3.13
C GLY A 143 -2.02 11.28 -1.65
N ASN A 144 -1.92 10.14 -0.95
CA ASN A 144 -1.57 10.10 0.48
C ASN A 144 -0.05 10.21 0.75
N HIS A 145 0.79 10.31 -0.28
CA HIS A 145 2.23 10.47 -0.08
C HIS A 145 2.57 11.84 0.53
N PHE A 146 3.59 11.87 1.38
CA PHE A 146 3.99 13.08 2.08
C PHE A 146 5.47 13.08 2.47
N ILE A 147 5.98 14.26 2.78
CA ILE A 147 7.25 14.47 3.48
C ILE A 147 6.96 15.34 4.69
N GLU A 148 7.33 14.87 5.87
CA GLU A 148 7.11 15.61 7.13
C GLU A 148 8.40 15.75 7.91
N ALA A 149 8.50 16.88 8.65
CA ALA A 149 9.39 17.00 9.79
C ALA A 149 8.53 17.05 11.05
N ASN A 150 8.83 16.18 11.98
CA ASN A 150 8.09 16.00 13.22
C ASN A 150 9.00 16.23 14.42
N LYS A 151 8.41 16.54 15.57
CA LYS A 151 9.10 16.74 16.83
C LYS A 151 8.40 15.95 17.94
N ASP A 152 9.18 15.24 18.78
CA ASP A 152 8.67 14.64 20.00
C ASP A 152 8.71 15.60 21.20
N ASP A 153 8.19 15.16 22.35
CA ASP A 153 8.14 15.98 23.56
C ASP A 153 9.54 16.22 24.17
N ASP A 154 10.54 15.38 23.85
CA ASP A 154 11.94 15.55 24.25
C ASP A 154 12.71 16.51 23.34
N GLY A 155 12.08 16.98 22.28
CA GLY A 155 12.66 17.92 21.33
C GLY A 155 13.45 17.28 20.19
N ASN A 156 13.47 15.93 20.07
CA ASN A 156 14.08 15.25 18.94
C ASN A 156 13.31 15.50 17.65
N ILE A 157 14.02 15.63 16.55
CA ILE A 157 13.44 15.87 15.23
C ILE A 157 13.54 14.62 14.36
N TYR A 158 12.43 14.33 13.71
CA TYR A 158 12.28 13.21 12.77
C TYR A 158 11.88 13.72 11.40
N ILE A 159 12.49 13.17 10.35
CA ILE A 159 12.04 13.36 8.97
C ILE A 159 11.39 12.06 8.52
N VAL A 160 10.20 12.16 7.95
CA VAL A 160 9.43 11.03 7.43
C VAL A 160 9.15 11.26 5.96
N VAL A 161 9.47 10.27 5.12
CA VAL A 161 9.12 10.24 3.69
C VAL A 161 8.20 9.07 3.45
N HIS A 162 6.95 9.34 3.09
CA HIS A 162 5.94 8.34 2.69
C HIS A 162 5.82 8.30 1.17
N SER A 163 6.24 7.20 0.56
CA SER A 163 6.12 6.96 -0.88
C SER A 163 6.31 5.48 -1.21
N GLY A 164 5.96 5.08 -2.43
CA GLY A 164 5.96 3.69 -2.86
C GLY A 164 6.67 3.45 -4.19
N SER A 165 6.21 2.41 -4.91
CA SER A 165 6.79 1.94 -6.16
C SER A 165 6.34 2.75 -7.39
N ARG A 166 5.64 3.84 -7.19
CA ARG A 166 5.21 4.73 -8.25
C ARG A 166 4.35 3.97 -9.30
N HIS A 167 4.40 4.41 -10.55
CA HIS A 167 3.65 3.77 -11.63
C HIS A 167 4.06 2.31 -11.89
N LEU A 168 5.31 1.93 -11.56
CA LEU A 168 5.81 0.56 -11.71
C LEU A 168 4.97 -0.46 -10.96
N GLY A 169 4.71 -0.20 -9.66
CA GLY A 169 3.87 -1.10 -8.84
C GLY A 169 2.46 -1.25 -9.37
N LEU A 170 1.87 -0.15 -9.84
CA LEU A 170 0.54 -0.16 -10.46
C LEU A 170 0.50 -1.05 -11.71
N GLU A 171 1.50 -0.93 -12.60
CA GLU A 171 1.59 -1.74 -13.83
C GLU A 171 1.76 -3.23 -13.50
N ILE A 172 2.62 -3.57 -12.53
CA ILE A 172 2.82 -4.94 -12.06
C ILE A 172 1.53 -5.51 -11.46
N ALA A 173 0.90 -4.79 -10.53
CA ALA A 173 -0.34 -5.23 -9.88
C ALA A 173 -1.47 -5.46 -10.89
N ASN A 174 -1.65 -4.53 -11.84
CA ASN A 174 -2.66 -4.66 -12.89
C ASN A 174 -2.38 -5.85 -13.81
N PHE A 175 -1.13 -6.06 -14.22
CA PHE A 175 -0.77 -7.20 -15.06
C PHE A 175 -1.14 -8.53 -14.40
N TYR A 176 -0.75 -8.73 -13.13
CA TYR A 176 -1.05 -9.99 -12.44
C TYR A 176 -2.52 -10.15 -12.07
N GLN A 177 -3.25 -9.06 -11.77
CA GLN A 177 -4.69 -9.12 -11.54
C GLN A 177 -5.46 -9.50 -12.82
N GLU A 178 -5.07 -8.98 -13.98
CA GLU A 178 -5.64 -9.36 -15.27
C GLU A 178 -5.26 -10.81 -15.65
N ALA A 179 -4.00 -11.20 -15.42
CA ALA A 179 -3.54 -12.58 -15.65
C ALA A 179 -4.30 -13.58 -14.77
N ALA A 180 -4.51 -13.24 -13.49
CA ALA A 180 -5.31 -14.04 -12.55
C ALA A 180 -6.74 -14.25 -13.08
N PHE A 181 -7.42 -13.18 -13.45
CA PHE A 181 -8.78 -13.28 -13.98
C PHE A 181 -8.84 -14.06 -15.29
N LYS A 182 -7.87 -13.84 -16.17
CA LYS A 182 -7.77 -14.59 -17.43
C LYS A 182 -7.55 -16.09 -17.18
N ALA A 183 -6.67 -16.46 -16.24
CA ALA A 183 -6.43 -17.87 -15.89
C ALA A 183 -7.71 -18.55 -15.39
N LEU A 184 -8.50 -17.88 -14.53
CA LEU A 184 -9.75 -18.40 -13.99
C LEU A 184 -10.89 -18.48 -15.01
N THR A 185 -10.83 -17.72 -16.10
CA THR A 185 -11.88 -17.64 -17.11
C THR A 185 -11.49 -18.27 -18.44
N SER A 186 -10.25 -18.70 -18.62
CA SER A 186 -9.79 -19.43 -19.82
C SER A 186 -10.01 -20.91 -19.67
N TYR A 187 -10.30 -21.59 -20.78
CA TYR A 187 -10.27 -23.04 -20.84
C TYR A 187 -8.81 -23.51 -20.87
N SER A 188 -8.49 -24.56 -20.12
CA SER A 188 -7.16 -25.17 -20.17
C SER A 188 -6.97 -25.90 -21.51
N HIS A 189 -5.71 -26.20 -21.85
CA HIS A 189 -5.40 -27.00 -23.05
C HIS A 189 -6.09 -28.36 -23.00
N GLU A 190 -6.09 -29.02 -21.85
CA GLU A 190 -6.73 -30.29 -21.59
C GLU A 190 -8.26 -30.23 -21.78
N GLU A 191 -8.93 -29.15 -21.28
CA GLU A 191 -10.36 -28.94 -21.48
C GLU A 191 -10.70 -28.74 -22.96
N VAL A 192 -9.84 -28.04 -23.70
CA VAL A 192 -9.99 -27.82 -25.14
C VAL A 192 -9.79 -29.15 -25.93
N GLU A 193 -8.73 -29.90 -25.59
CA GLU A 193 -8.48 -31.23 -26.21
C GLU A 193 -9.61 -32.21 -25.92
N ALA A 194 -10.07 -32.31 -24.68
CA ALA A 194 -11.19 -33.15 -24.31
C ALA A 194 -12.47 -32.80 -25.09
N ALA A 195 -12.75 -31.51 -25.27
CA ALA A 195 -13.90 -31.08 -26.08
C ALA A 195 -13.76 -31.48 -27.56
N ILE A 196 -12.53 -31.39 -28.11
CA ILE A 196 -12.23 -31.82 -29.48
C ILE A 196 -12.40 -33.35 -29.63
N GLU A 197 -11.88 -34.12 -28.68
CA GLU A 197 -11.98 -35.60 -28.71
C GLU A 197 -13.43 -36.06 -28.58
N GLN A 198 -14.21 -35.40 -27.69
CA GLN A 198 -15.63 -35.70 -27.56
C GLN A 198 -16.39 -35.43 -28.87
N LEU A 199 -16.14 -34.29 -29.53
CA LEU A 199 -16.77 -33.98 -30.83
C LEU A 199 -16.37 -34.93 -31.92
N LYS A 200 -15.12 -35.46 -31.90
CA LYS A 200 -14.69 -36.52 -32.83
C LYS A 200 -15.40 -37.83 -32.57
N ALA A 201 -15.53 -38.23 -31.30
CA ALA A 201 -16.22 -39.46 -30.90
C ALA A 201 -17.71 -39.42 -31.28
N ASP A 202 -18.36 -38.25 -31.17
CA ASP A 202 -19.76 -38.02 -31.53
C ASP A 202 -19.99 -37.87 -33.05
N GLY A 203 -18.92 -37.94 -33.87
CA GLY A 203 -19.03 -37.77 -35.34
C GLY A 203 -19.28 -36.31 -35.77
N ARG A 204 -19.07 -35.34 -34.87
CA ARG A 204 -19.38 -33.91 -35.06
C ARG A 204 -18.14 -33.06 -35.42
N GLN A 205 -17.19 -33.63 -36.16
CA GLN A 205 -15.90 -32.97 -36.48
C GLN A 205 -16.09 -31.62 -37.20
N LYS A 206 -17.15 -31.47 -37.98
CA LYS A 206 -17.45 -30.20 -38.68
C LYS A 206 -17.79 -29.05 -37.74
N GLU A 207 -18.18 -29.34 -36.52
CA GLU A 207 -18.54 -28.35 -35.51
C GLU A 207 -17.36 -27.88 -34.64
N ILE A 208 -16.19 -28.54 -34.72
CA ILE A 208 -15.03 -28.24 -33.87
C ILE A 208 -14.68 -26.75 -33.92
N GLN A 209 -14.56 -26.15 -35.11
CA GLN A 209 -14.22 -24.70 -35.22
C GLN A 209 -15.27 -23.80 -34.60
N ALA A 210 -16.54 -24.11 -34.73
CA ALA A 210 -17.63 -23.34 -34.17
C ALA A 210 -17.63 -23.41 -32.61
N VAL A 211 -17.44 -24.65 -32.08
CA VAL A 211 -17.37 -24.88 -30.64
C VAL A 211 -16.14 -24.21 -30.05
N LEU A 212 -14.94 -24.32 -30.62
CA LEU A 212 -13.75 -23.63 -30.18
C LEU A 212 -13.90 -22.11 -30.23
N LYS A 213 -14.61 -21.59 -31.22
CA LYS A 213 -14.93 -20.15 -31.29
C LYS A 213 -15.90 -19.73 -30.19
N SER A 214 -16.79 -20.59 -29.73
CA SER A 214 -17.71 -20.33 -28.59
C SER A 214 -17.03 -20.49 -27.24
N MET A 215 -15.97 -21.32 -27.11
CA MET A 215 -15.15 -21.50 -25.93
C MET A 215 -14.17 -20.33 -25.67
N LYS A 216 -14.63 -19.06 -25.83
CA LYS A 216 -13.76 -17.88 -25.63
C LYS A 216 -13.44 -17.65 -24.17
N SER A 217 -14.42 -17.87 -23.29
CA SER A 217 -14.23 -17.74 -21.84
C SER A 217 -15.28 -18.57 -21.10
N LYS A 218 -14.91 -19.10 -19.96
CA LYS A 218 -15.82 -19.75 -19.01
C LYS A 218 -16.20 -18.78 -17.89
N HIS A 219 -17.38 -18.99 -17.29
CA HIS A 219 -17.78 -18.24 -16.13
C HIS A 219 -16.91 -18.61 -14.94
N SER A 220 -16.36 -17.60 -14.22
CA SER A 220 -15.70 -17.80 -12.94
C SER A 220 -16.63 -17.40 -11.80
N PRO A 221 -16.79 -18.22 -10.75
CA PRO A 221 -17.50 -17.82 -9.54
C PRO A 221 -16.72 -16.78 -8.72
N VAL A 222 -15.42 -16.61 -8.99
CA VAL A 222 -14.57 -15.61 -8.34
C VAL A 222 -14.71 -14.28 -9.06
N PRO A 223 -15.11 -13.19 -8.37
CA PRO A 223 -15.20 -11.87 -8.96
C PRO A 223 -13.83 -11.38 -9.45
N LYS A 224 -13.80 -10.63 -10.57
CA LYS A 224 -12.53 -10.09 -11.12
C LYS A 224 -11.65 -9.39 -10.09
N PRO A 225 -12.16 -8.52 -9.17
CA PRO A 225 -11.32 -7.88 -8.16
C PRO A 225 -10.69 -8.85 -7.14
N LEU A 226 -11.23 -10.06 -6.99
CA LEU A 226 -10.74 -11.10 -6.08
C LEU A 226 -10.13 -12.29 -6.82
N ALA A 227 -9.90 -12.19 -8.15
CA ALA A 227 -9.20 -13.20 -8.91
C ALA A 227 -7.78 -13.39 -8.35
N TYR A 228 -7.34 -14.65 -8.31
CA TYR A 228 -6.08 -15.05 -7.70
C TYR A 228 -5.15 -15.73 -8.70
N VAL A 229 -3.86 -15.64 -8.43
CA VAL A 229 -2.80 -16.39 -9.12
C VAL A 229 -2.40 -17.60 -8.29
N GLU A 230 -2.03 -18.68 -8.98
CA GLU A 230 -1.50 -19.92 -8.41
C GLU A 230 -0.43 -20.51 -9.34
N GLY A 231 0.33 -21.52 -8.86
CA GLY A 231 1.37 -22.19 -9.64
C GLY A 231 2.44 -21.22 -10.13
N GLU A 232 2.79 -21.30 -11.42
CA GLU A 232 3.84 -20.46 -12.02
C GLU A 232 3.54 -18.95 -11.92
N LEU A 233 2.28 -18.54 -12.10
CA LEU A 233 1.89 -17.13 -11.95
C LEU A 233 2.05 -16.62 -10.52
N PHE A 234 1.86 -17.47 -9.51
CA PHE A 234 2.11 -17.16 -8.11
C PHE A 234 3.59 -16.86 -7.86
N GLU A 235 4.48 -17.73 -8.33
CA GLU A 235 5.94 -17.56 -8.19
C GLU A 235 6.45 -16.32 -8.94
N GLN A 236 5.97 -16.09 -10.16
CA GLN A 236 6.30 -14.91 -10.95
C GLN A 236 5.83 -13.63 -10.24
N TYR A 237 4.63 -13.63 -9.64
CA TYR A 237 4.13 -12.47 -8.90
C TYR A 237 4.98 -12.17 -7.67
N LEU A 238 5.35 -13.19 -6.87
CA LEU A 238 6.21 -13.01 -5.71
C LEU A 238 7.59 -12.46 -6.11
N HIS A 239 8.14 -12.93 -7.23
CA HIS A 239 9.41 -12.44 -7.77
C HIS A 239 9.31 -10.95 -8.15
N ASP A 240 8.34 -10.59 -8.96
CA ASP A 240 8.16 -9.22 -9.44
C ASP A 240 7.78 -8.25 -8.31
N MET A 241 6.99 -8.71 -7.33
CA MET A 241 6.65 -7.95 -6.13
C MET A 241 7.91 -7.60 -5.31
N LYS A 242 8.85 -8.53 -5.14
CA LYS A 242 10.12 -8.24 -4.44
C LYS A 242 10.93 -7.16 -5.16
N ILE A 243 10.96 -7.19 -6.49
CA ILE A 243 11.63 -6.14 -7.29
C ILE A 243 10.93 -4.79 -7.07
N ALA A 244 9.59 -4.76 -7.10
CA ALA A 244 8.83 -3.54 -6.82
C ALA A 244 9.05 -3.00 -5.40
N GLN A 245 9.15 -3.88 -4.38
CA GLN A 245 9.49 -3.48 -3.01
C GLN A 245 10.88 -2.85 -2.93
N ARG A 246 11.89 -3.48 -3.56
CA ARG A 246 13.25 -2.92 -3.64
C ARG A 246 13.24 -1.56 -4.33
N PHE A 247 12.52 -1.43 -5.44
CA PHE A 247 12.34 -0.16 -6.14
C PHE A 247 11.76 0.92 -5.24
N ALA A 248 10.70 0.61 -4.48
CA ALA A 248 10.07 1.55 -3.56
C ALA A 248 11.03 1.98 -2.43
N GLY A 249 11.84 1.06 -1.91
CA GLY A 249 12.90 1.37 -0.94
C GLY A 249 13.93 2.35 -1.49
N LEU A 250 14.46 2.09 -2.70
CA LEU A 250 15.40 2.97 -3.39
C LEU A 250 14.80 4.35 -3.70
N ASN A 251 13.50 4.39 -4.03
CA ASN A 251 12.77 5.64 -4.24
C ASN A 251 12.74 6.50 -2.96
N ARG A 252 12.35 5.93 -1.81
CA ARG A 252 12.33 6.64 -0.51
C ARG A 252 13.73 7.08 -0.09
N GLN A 253 14.72 6.20 -0.21
CA GLN A 253 16.12 6.51 0.13
C GLN A 253 16.67 7.67 -0.71
N ALA A 254 16.38 7.70 -2.02
CA ALA A 254 16.82 8.78 -2.91
C ALA A 254 16.26 10.15 -2.50
N MET A 255 15.00 10.19 -2.05
CA MET A 255 14.40 11.41 -1.51
C MET A 255 15.02 11.80 -0.17
N MET A 256 15.23 10.82 0.73
CA MET A 256 15.87 11.07 2.02
C MET A 256 17.28 11.62 1.86
N ASP A 257 18.09 11.05 0.97
CA ASP A 257 19.43 11.56 0.64
C ASP A 257 19.39 13.01 0.13
N THR A 258 18.41 13.34 -0.70
CA THR A 258 18.21 14.71 -1.22
C THR A 258 17.97 15.68 -0.07
N ILE A 259 17.12 15.31 0.88
CA ILE A 259 16.78 16.14 2.05
C ILE A 259 17.99 16.27 2.97
N VAL A 260 18.60 15.16 3.37
CA VAL A 260 19.75 15.13 4.29
C VAL A 260 20.90 15.97 3.73
N LYS A 261 21.24 15.79 2.45
CA LYS A 261 22.31 16.55 1.79
C LYS A 261 21.95 18.03 1.64
N GLY A 262 20.72 18.35 1.20
CA GLY A 262 20.29 19.73 0.97
C GLY A 262 20.20 20.58 2.24
N MET A 263 19.86 19.94 3.36
CA MET A 263 19.77 20.59 4.66
C MET A 263 21.08 20.54 5.45
N GLY A 264 21.98 19.60 5.14
CA GLY A 264 23.20 19.32 5.92
C GLY A 264 22.89 18.59 7.24
N PHE A 265 21.88 17.73 7.25
CA PHE A 265 21.46 17.02 8.46
C PHE A 265 22.42 15.88 8.84
N HIS A 266 22.48 15.59 10.15
CA HIS A 266 23.19 14.44 10.72
C HIS A 266 22.18 13.42 11.24
N VAL A 267 22.17 12.25 10.61
CA VAL A 267 21.24 11.16 10.96
C VAL A 267 21.81 10.34 12.13
N ILE A 268 20.99 10.12 13.16
CA ILE A 268 21.35 9.30 14.33
C ILE A 268 20.71 7.91 14.25
N GLU A 269 19.48 7.83 13.69
CA GLU A 269 18.71 6.60 13.58
C GLU A 269 17.95 6.62 12.26
N GLN A 270 17.78 5.46 11.65
CA GLN A 270 17.01 5.28 10.42
C GLN A 270 16.28 3.95 10.45
N PHE A 271 15.01 3.93 10.08
CA PHE A 271 14.23 2.70 9.91
C PHE A 271 13.14 2.89 8.85
N THR A 272 12.66 1.77 8.31
CA THR A 272 11.59 1.76 7.29
C THR A 272 10.38 0.96 7.77
N THR A 273 9.17 1.39 7.36
CA THR A 273 7.91 0.73 7.67
C THR A 273 7.13 0.55 6.36
N ILE A 274 6.86 -0.69 5.97
CA ILE A 274 6.20 -1.03 4.69
C ILE A 274 4.81 -1.59 4.96
N HIS A 275 3.80 -1.24 4.14
CA HIS A 275 2.41 -1.60 4.39
C HIS A 275 1.62 -2.24 3.22
N ASN A 276 2.23 -2.44 2.05
CA ASN A 276 1.61 -3.13 0.90
C ASN A 276 2.59 -4.14 0.33
N TYR A 277 2.62 -5.35 0.90
CA TYR A 277 3.56 -6.37 0.49
C TYR A 277 3.20 -7.76 1.02
N ILE A 278 3.96 -8.75 0.61
CA ILE A 278 3.97 -10.08 1.20
C ILE A 278 5.32 -10.29 1.89
N ASP A 279 5.25 -10.60 3.17
CA ASP A 279 6.36 -11.17 3.91
C ASP A 279 6.51 -12.63 3.47
N VAL A 280 7.44 -12.87 2.56
CA VAL A 280 7.59 -14.18 1.92
C VAL A 280 8.23 -15.23 2.84
N ASP A 281 8.96 -14.79 3.87
CA ASP A 281 9.60 -15.69 4.83
C ASP A 281 8.56 -16.28 5.81
N ASN A 282 7.55 -15.47 6.17
CA ASN A 282 6.47 -15.85 7.06
C ASN A 282 5.15 -16.14 6.33
N MET A 283 5.10 -15.95 5.03
CA MET A 283 3.91 -16.09 4.17
C MET A 283 2.73 -15.30 4.71
N ILE A 284 2.96 -14.03 5.03
CA ILE A 284 1.96 -13.07 5.52
C ILE A 284 1.79 -11.95 4.52
N LEU A 285 0.57 -11.81 4.02
CA LEU A 285 0.15 -10.70 3.19
C LEU A 285 -0.27 -9.52 4.07
N ARG A 286 0.13 -8.30 3.66
CA ARG A 286 -0.24 -7.04 4.29
C ARG A 286 -0.72 -6.04 3.23
N LYS A 287 -1.96 -5.56 3.39
CA LYS A 287 -2.54 -4.46 2.61
C LYS A 287 -2.97 -3.34 3.54
N GLY A 288 -2.23 -2.23 3.55
CA GLY A 288 -2.46 -1.18 4.54
C GLY A 288 -2.30 -1.68 5.97
N SER A 289 -1.34 -2.56 6.19
CA SER A 289 -0.91 -3.02 7.52
C SER A 289 0.60 -3.21 7.51
N VAL A 290 1.23 -3.04 8.66
CA VAL A 290 2.69 -3.07 8.80
C VAL A 290 3.14 -4.26 9.62
N SER A 291 4.40 -4.66 9.47
CA SER A 291 5.03 -5.63 10.37
C SER A 291 5.16 -5.05 11.78
N ALA A 292 4.96 -5.89 12.79
CA ALA A 292 5.11 -5.57 14.20
C ALA A 292 5.70 -6.78 14.95
N GLN A 293 6.81 -7.33 14.43
CA GLN A 293 7.57 -8.39 15.07
C GLN A 293 8.13 -7.92 16.42
N THR A 294 8.48 -8.83 17.28
CA THR A 294 9.03 -8.50 18.60
C THR A 294 10.26 -7.62 18.48
N GLY A 295 10.20 -6.41 19.05
CA GLY A 295 11.29 -5.44 19.04
C GLY A 295 11.45 -4.65 17.74
N GLU A 296 10.62 -4.87 16.73
CA GLU A 296 10.65 -4.14 15.46
C GLU A 296 10.17 -2.70 15.65
N ARG A 297 10.94 -1.74 15.13
CA ARG A 297 10.55 -0.32 15.13
C ARG A 297 9.62 -0.05 13.96
N LEU A 298 8.51 0.65 14.22
CA LEU A 298 7.54 1.02 13.20
C LEU A 298 6.92 2.39 13.46
N LEU A 299 6.39 2.99 12.41
CA LEU A 299 5.70 4.27 12.43
C LEU A 299 4.23 4.08 12.01
N ILE A 300 3.31 4.67 12.77
CA ILE A 300 1.88 4.70 12.45
C ILE A 300 1.46 6.18 12.31
N PRO A 301 1.38 6.73 11.07
CA PRO A 301 0.93 8.10 10.84
C PRO A 301 -0.57 8.24 11.09
N ILE A 302 -0.98 9.30 11.74
CA ILE A 302 -2.38 9.60 12.01
C ILE A 302 -2.95 10.54 10.94
N ASN A 303 -2.46 11.78 10.91
CA ASN A 303 -2.80 12.78 9.88
C ASN A 303 -1.83 13.95 9.94
N MET A 304 -1.99 14.91 9.00
CA MET A 304 -1.11 16.08 8.84
C MET A 304 -1.03 17.00 10.08
N ARG A 305 -1.97 16.91 11.04
CA ARG A 305 -2.03 17.74 12.26
C ARG A 305 -1.57 16.99 13.49
N ASP A 306 -2.09 15.76 13.66
CA ASP A 306 -1.92 15.00 14.91
C ASP A 306 -0.59 14.22 14.93
N GLY A 307 0.04 14.05 13.76
CA GLY A 307 1.36 13.45 13.61
C GLY A 307 1.35 11.94 13.52
N SER A 308 2.33 11.30 14.13
CA SER A 308 2.56 9.87 14.01
C SER A 308 2.95 9.24 15.36
N LEU A 309 2.66 7.95 15.49
CA LEU A 309 3.09 7.14 16.63
C LEU A 309 4.40 6.43 16.28
N LEU A 310 5.44 6.64 17.07
CA LEU A 310 6.64 5.78 17.07
C LEU A 310 6.35 4.58 17.97
N CYS A 311 6.48 3.38 17.43
CA CYS A 311 6.09 2.17 18.13
C CYS A 311 7.18 1.10 18.05
N THR A 312 7.12 0.18 19.02
CA THR A 312 7.87 -1.08 19.04
C THR A 312 6.88 -2.25 19.00
N GLY A 313 7.07 -3.16 18.05
CA GLY A 313 6.25 -4.36 17.87
C GLY A 313 6.39 -5.35 19.02
N LYS A 314 5.27 -5.98 19.40
CA LYS A 314 5.19 -7.01 20.44
C LYS A 314 5.23 -8.43 19.89
N GLY A 315 5.18 -8.62 18.56
CA GLY A 315 5.18 -9.93 17.91
C GLY A 315 3.91 -10.75 18.20
N ASN A 316 2.74 -10.12 18.22
CA ASN A 316 1.49 -10.80 18.56
C ASN A 316 1.00 -11.71 17.41
N PRO A 317 0.99 -13.06 17.59
CA PRO A 317 0.58 -13.99 16.54
C PRO A 317 -0.91 -13.92 16.22
N ASP A 318 -1.78 -13.47 17.14
CA ASP A 318 -3.21 -13.28 16.85
C ASP A 318 -3.46 -12.11 15.90
N TRP A 319 -2.50 -11.18 15.80
CA TRP A 319 -2.50 -10.07 14.86
C TRP A 319 -1.70 -10.33 13.59
N ASN A 320 -1.32 -11.59 13.30
CA ASN A 320 -0.38 -11.94 12.24
C ASN A 320 0.92 -11.13 12.33
N PHE A 321 1.42 -10.89 13.54
CA PHE A 321 2.63 -10.08 13.77
C PHE A 321 2.55 -8.72 13.06
N SER A 322 1.40 -8.06 13.10
CA SER A 322 1.10 -6.87 12.31
C SER A 322 0.44 -5.79 13.15
N ALA A 323 0.50 -4.54 12.66
CA ALA A 323 -0.14 -3.37 13.23
C ALA A 323 -0.82 -2.54 12.12
N PRO A 324 -1.70 -1.56 12.46
CA PRO A 324 -2.25 -0.65 11.46
C PRO A 324 -1.15 0.19 10.81
N HIS A 325 -1.36 0.58 9.55
CA HIS A 325 -0.42 1.43 8.82
C HIS A 325 -0.70 2.92 8.97
N GLY A 326 -1.80 3.30 9.60
CA GLY A 326 -2.25 4.67 9.78
C GLY A 326 -3.51 4.77 10.62
N ALA A 327 -4.23 5.88 10.50
CA ALA A 327 -5.49 6.09 11.22
C ALA A 327 -6.70 5.46 10.51
N GLY A 328 -6.63 5.30 9.20
CA GLY A 328 -7.81 4.97 8.38
C GLY A 328 -8.70 6.19 8.11
N ARG A 329 -9.43 6.14 7.02
CA ARG A 329 -10.31 7.22 6.59
C ARG A 329 -11.71 7.05 7.15
N LEU A 330 -12.36 8.16 7.50
CA LEU A 330 -13.77 8.19 7.86
C LEU A 330 -14.68 8.26 6.63
N MET A 331 -14.16 8.76 5.49
CA MET A 331 -14.91 8.97 4.28
C MET A 331 -14.02 8.87 3.04
N SER A 332 -14.64 8.71 1.86
CA SER A 332 -13.93 8.70 0.58
C SER A 332 -13.29 10.06 0.28
N ARG A 333 -12.32 10.07 -0.67
CA ARG A 333 -11.65 11.31 -1.09
C ARG A 333 -12.64 12.33 -1.66
N SER A 334 -13.58 11.89 -2.51
CA SER A 334 -14.63 12.76 -3.07
C SER A 334 -15.53 13.33 -1.98
N ALA A 335 -15.98 12.51 -1.03
CA ALA A 335 -16.81 12.97 0.08
C ALA A 335 -16.09 14.00 0.96
N ALA A 336 -14.78 13.84 1.20
CA ALA A 336 -14.00 14.82 1.96
C ALA A 336 -13.89 16.17 1.22
N LYS A 337 -13.68 16.15 -0.12
CA LYS A 337 -13.66 17.38 -0.94
C LYS A 337 -15.00 18.11 -0.96
N GLU A 338 -16.10 17.40 -0.77
CA GLU A 338 -17.46 17.98 -0.67
C GLU A 338 -17.80 18.45 0.74
N ALA A 339 -17.35 17.73 1.78
CA ALA A 339 -17.71 17.97 3.18
C ALA A 339 -16.94 19.13 3.82
N PHE A 340 -15.71 19.41 3.37
CA PHE A 340 -14.82 20.37 4.04
C PHE A 340 -14.45 21.53 3.13
N THR A 341 -14.01 22.64 3.76
CA THR A 341 -13.53 23.83 3.07
C THR A 341 -12.03 24.06 3.30
N VAL A 342 -11.37 24.73 2.35
CA VAL A 342 -9.96 25.11 2.49
C VAL A 342 -9.74 26.00 3.73
N SER A 343 -10.73 26.82 4.11
CA SER A 343 -10.65 27.67 5.31
C SER A 343 -10.61 26.84 6.60
N GLU A 344 -11.44 25.81 6.71
CA GLU A 344 -11.41 24.88 7.83
C GLU A 344 -10.09 24.10 7.86
N PHE A 345 -9.63 23.62 6.71
CA PHE A 345 -8.34 22.92 6.60
C PHE A 345 -7.19 23.82 7.08
N LYS A 346 -7.11 25.09 6.64
CA LYS A 346 -6.10 26.06 7.11
C LYS A 346 -6.14 26.25 8.63
N LYS A 347 -7.33 26.33 9.24
CA LYS A 347 -7.48 26.44 10.70
C LYS A 347 -6.93 25.20 11.43
N GLN A 348 -7.17 24.00 10.88
CA GLN A 348 -6.66 22.75 11.46
C GLN A 348 -5.13 22.62 11.39
N MET A 349 -4.51 23.27 10.41
CA MET A 349 -3.06 23.25 10.22
C MET A 349 -2.34 24.43 10.91
N ALA A 350 -3.05 25.21 11.76
CA ALA A 350 -2.44 26.31 12.47
C ALA A 350 -1.26 25.85 13.36
N GLY A 351 -0.12 26.52 13.23
CA GLY A 351 1.12 26.17 13.96
C GLY A 351 2.04 25.19 13.23
N ILE A 352 1.61 24.60 12.10
CA ILE A 352 2.41 23.71 11.26
C ILE A 352 2.78 24.46 9.99
N TYR A 353 4.07 24.52 9.66
CA TYR A 353 4.50 25.11 8.41
C TYR A 353 4.16 24.17 7.24
N THR A 354 3.35 24.63 6.32
CA THR A 354 2.98 23.87 5.11
C THR A 354 2.62 24.82 3.97
N THR A 355 3.04 24.49 2.77
CA THR A 355 2.66 25.14 1.51
C THR A 355 1.69 24.30 0.69
N SER A 356 1.20 23.19 1.27
CA SER A 356 0.36 22.18 0.61
C SER A 356 -1.12 22.24 0.97
N VAL A 357 -1.57 23.25 1.73
CA VAL A 357 -2.99 23.40 2.10
C VAL A 357 -3.75 24.12 1.01
N GLY A 358 -4.48 23.40 0.21
CA GLY A 358 -5.22 23.90 -0.94
C GLY A 358 -6.42 23.03 -1.31
N ARG A 359 -7.08 23.40 -2.42
CA ARG A 359 -8.23 22.64 -2.94
C ARG A 359 -7.83 21.26 -3.46
N SER A 360 -6.65 21.16 -4.06
CA SER A 360 -6.08 19.90 -4.61
C SER A 360 -5.77 18.86 -3.53
N THR A 361 -5.47 19.31 -2.29
CA THR A 361 -5.13 18.44 -1.15
C THR A 361 -6.23 18.36 -0.09
N LEU A 362 -7.43 18.89 -0.37
CA LEU A 362 -8.51 18.98 0.62
C LEU A 362 -9.01 17.61 1.08
N ASP A 363 -8.91 16.59 0.23
CA ASP A 363 -9.23 15.20 0.57
C ASP A 363 -8.29 14.59 1.62
N GLU A 364 -7.13 15.19 1.85
CA GLU A 364 -6.13 14.75 2.84
C GLU A 364 -6.20 15.56 4.15
N CYS A 365 -7.22 16.43 4.32
CA CYS A 365 -7.37 17.23 5.53
C CYS A 365 -7.54 16.33 6.78
N PRO A 366 -7.08 16.77 7.98
CA PRO A 366 -7.12 15.96 9.21
C PRO A 366 -8.51 15.41 9.56
N MET A 367 -9.57 16.15 9.25
CA MET A 367 -10.96 15.78 9.55
C MET A 367 -11.48 14.58 8.73
N ALA A 368 -10.77 14.17 7.68
CA ALA A 368 -11.13 13.01 6.86
C ALA A 368 -10.68 11.66 7.46
N TYR A 369 -9.94 11.69 8.58
CA TYR A 369 -9.32 10.53 9.22
C TYR A 369 -9.89 10.24 10.61
N LYS A 370 -9.82 8.97 11.05
CA LYS A 370 -10.13 8.58 12.42
C LYS A 370 -9.22 9.30 13.40
N GLY A 371 -9.71 9.54 14.62
CA GLY A 371 -8.92 10.19 15.67
C GLY A 371 -7.77 9.32 16.17
N MET A 372 -6.75 9.95 16.74
CA MET A 372 -5.60 9.23 17.34
C MET A 372 -6.07 8.27 18.44
N ASP A 373 -7.03 8.68 19.30
CA ASP A 373 -7.53 7.88 20.40
C ASP A 373 -8.22 6.60 19.92
N ASP A 374 -8.89 6.62 18.76
CA ASP A 374 -9.52 5.44 18.15
C ASP A 374 -8.48 4.39 17.74
N ILE A 375 -7.27 4.82 17.39
CA ILE A 375 -6.17 3.91 17.03
C ILE A 375 -5.44 3.45 18.28
N VAL A 376 -4.98 4.36 19.12
CA VAL A 376 -4.20 4.08 20.34
C VAL A 376 -4.93 3.12 21.26
N GLY A 377 -6.24 3.32 21.44
CA GLY A 377 -7.08 2.47 22.30
C GLY A 377 -7.17 0.99 21.85
N ASN A 378 -6.84 0.70 20.58
CA ASN A 378 -6.97 -0.66 20.03
C ASN A 378 -5.64 -1.36 19.75
N ILE A 379 -4.50 -0.66 19.71
CA ILE A 379 -3.20 -1.22 19.24
C ILE A 379 -2.32 -1.76 20.37
N GLU A 380 -2.70 -1.53 21.64
CA GLU A 380 -1.92 -2.01 22.80
C GLU A 380 -1.53 -3.50 22.71
N PRO A 381 -2.40 -4.42 22.22
CA PRO A 381 -2.03 -5.83 22.14
C PRO A 381 -0.90 -6.15 21.17
N THR A 382 -0.62 -5.30 20.18
CA THR A 382 0.35 -5.58 19.11
C THR A 382 1.58 -4.69 19.11
N VAL A 383 1.51 -3.48 19.67
CA VAL A 383 2.64 -2.54 19.77
C VAL A 383 2.71 -1.87 21.13
N THR A 384 3.90 -1.41 21.50
CA THR A 384 4.12 -0.39 22.51
C THR A 384 4.27 0.95 21.80
N VAL A 385 3.53 1.98 22.20
CA VAL A 385 3.72 3.35 21.75
C VAL A 385 4.85 3.96 22.55
N ASP A 386 5.98 4.23 21.88
CA ASP A 386 7.19 4.76 22.54
C ASP A 386 7.14 6.29 22.63
N ALA A 387 6.64 6.95 21.57
CA ALA A 387 6.50 8.40 21.52
C ALA A 387 5.44 8.82 20.48
N ILE A 388 4.90 10.01 20.66
CA ILE A 388 4.08 10.72 19.67
C ILE A 388 4.95 11.81 19.06
N ILE A 389 5.11 11.81 17.75
CA ILE A 389 5.82 12.85 17.03
C ILE A 389 4.84 13.75 16.28
N LYS A 390 4.90 15.06 16.55
CA LYS A 390 3.97 16.05 16.02
C LYS A 390 4.58 16.84 14.87
N PRO A 391 3.83 17.08 13.76
CA PRO A 391 4.38 17.81 12.62
C PRO A 391 4.73 19.25 12.96
N ILE A 392 5.91 19.67 12.56
CA ILE A 392 6.35 21.06 12.53
C ILE A 392 6.44 21.57 11.08
N TYR A 393 6.51 20.63 10.13
CA TYR A 393 6.49 20.86 8.68
C TYR A 393 5.77 19.70 7.98
N ASN A 394 4.96 20.02 6.95
CA ASN A 394 4.34 19.02 6.10
C ASN A 394 4.34 19.46 4.63
N PHE A 395 4.65 18.52 3.73
CA PHE A 395 4.55 18.67 2.29
C PHE A 395 3.76 17.51 1.68
N LYS A 396 2.78 17.85 0.86
CA LYS A 396 2.03 16.94 -0.02
C LYS A 396 1.95 17.51 -1.42
N ALA A 397 2.00 16.64 -2.43
CA ALA A 397 1.66 17.04 -3.78
C ALA A 397 0.15 17.12 -3.96
N GLY A 398 -0.33 18.14 -4.65
CA GLY A 398 -1.70 18.18 -5.15
C GLY A 398 -1.90 17.25 -6.35
N ASP A 399 -3.16 16.96 -6.67
CA ASP A 399 -3.52 16.16 -7.86
C ASP A 399 -3.21 16.92 -9.18
N GLU A 400 -2.88 18.20 -9.10
CA GLU A 400 -2.62 19.10 -10.24
C GLU A 400 -1.12 19.44 -10.41
N ASP A 401 -0.24 18.94 -9.52
CA ASP A 401 1.21 19.21 -9.55
C ASP A 401 1.98 18.19 -10.39
#